data_53b207a71942c0cd1b83538332d637ab
#
_entry.id   53b207a71942c0cd1b83538332d637ab
#
_cell.length_a   1.000
_cell.length_b   1.000
_cell.length_c   1.000
_cell.angle_alpha   90.00
_cell.angle_beta   90.00
_cell.angle_gamma   90.00
#
_symmetry.space_group_name_H-M   'P 1'
#
loop_
_entity.id
_entity.type
_entity.pdbx_description
1 polymer ?
#
loop_
_entity_poly.entity_id
_entity_poly.type
_entity_poly.pdbx_seq_one_letter_code
_entity_poly.pdbx_strand_id
1 'polypeptide(L)'
;MKTILRLFSILAAFVPADAPTAFAHWPDQAPHQIAHLGEFKLEGGGVLNDLKISYVTHGKLNATKDNAILFQHGFAANHHLFDHMIGPGRPLDTDKYFIICPDALGATQTRFEHSTSPTNSGLKMKFPFYNGRDMVKAQYRLVTETLGISHLLAVTGISMGAAYSVQFAVSYPDFMDAIFPMVGGAPDLWGTQGYFYGPLMISIIESCEGWDGGNYDENPKHCASNALSVLIPYFYTREWWDQYVDTPEADTICRITLGDYYLDVQDARDLYYLAMAWGRGWVGDTPGFNGDLNAALGSIKAKTLFIYNPRDQAFLPHHIETQVKAIPNARAVAIDSIAGHLICVNADLQATWVLGEAIREFLQELNAQRRAAR
;
A
#
# COMPACT_ATOMS: atom_id res chain seq x y z
N MET A 1 -32.14 -6.92 7.73
CA MET A 1 -31.71 -8.06 6.90
C MET A 1 -31.00 -7.64 5.59
N LYS A 2 -31.53 -6.73 4.78
CA LYS A 2 -30.82 -6.25 3.56
C LYS A 2 -29.55 -5.45 3.87
N THR A 3 -29.53 -4.66 4.93
CA THR A 3 -28.37 -3.84 5.37
C THR A 3 -27.26 -4.74 5.92
N ILE A 4 -27.59 -5.73 6.73
CA ILE A 4 -26.65 -6.72 7.28
C ILE A 4 -26.03 -7.57 6.15
N LEU A 5 -26.81 -8.01 5.14
CA LEU A 5 -26.27 -8.73 3.98
C LEU A 5 -25.31 -7.86 3.13
N ARG A 6 -25.54 -6.55 3.04
CA ARG A 6 -24.64 -5.62 2.34
C ARG A 6 -23.35 -5.35 3.11
N LEU A 7 -23.43 -5.20 4.44
CA LEU A 7 -22.25 -5.16 5.31
C LEU A 7 -21.44 -6.46 5.21
N PHE A 8 -22.09 -7.63 5.21
CA PHE A 8 -21.41 -8.91 5.00
C PHE A 8 -20.72 -9.01 3.63
N SER A 9 -21.29 -8.48 2.56
CA SER A 9 -20.62 -8.47 1.23
C SER A 9 -19.47 -7.48 1.16
N ILE A 10 -19.51 -6.39 1.90
CA ILE A 10 -18.40 -5.41 2.04
C ILE A 10 -17.31 -6.00 2.95
N LEU A 11 -17.67 -6.75 3.99
CA LEU A 11 -16.78 -7.33 4.99
C LEU A 11 -16.26 -8.72 4.58
N ALA A 12 -16.98 -9.48 3.75
CA ALA A 12 -16.49 -10.73 3.18
C ALA A 12 -15.30 -10.55 2.23
N ALA A 13 -15.03 -9.32 1.77
CA ALA A 13 -13.75 -9.00 1.14
C ALA A 13 -12.57 -9.08 2.13
N PHE A 14 -12.84 -9.12 3.44
CA PHE A 14 -11.79 -9.05 4.46
C PHE A 14 -11.51 -10.36 5.20
N VAL A 15 -12.40 -11.32 5.39
CA VAL A 15 -12.10 -12.68 5.91
C VAL A 15 -13.38 -13.43 6.35
N PRO A 16 -13.57 -14.73 6.11
CA PRO A 16 -14.60 -15.55 6.76
C PRO A 16 -14.32 -15.76 8.25
N ALA A 17 -15.39 -15.75 9.06
CA ALA A 17 -15.34 -15.83 10.53
C ALA A 17 -14.70 -17.12 11.12
N ASP A 18 -14.47 -18.15 10.28
CA ASP A 18 -14.01 -19.48 10.73
C ASP A 18 -12.61 -19.84 10.25
N ALA A 19 -11.77 -18.87 9.88
CA ALA A 19 -10.41 -19.17 9.44
C ALA A 19 -9.54 -19.68 10.60
N PRO A 20 -9.00 -20.88 10.50
CA PRO A 20 -8.03 -21.35 11.50
C PRO A 20 -6.82 -20.43 11.48
N THR A 21 -6.38 -20.01 12.65
CA THR A 21 -5.20 -19.16 12.88
C THR A 21 -3.86 -19.78 12.40
N ALA A 22 -3.92 -20.94 11.75
CA ALA A 22 -2.77 -21.73 11.30
C ALA A 22 -2.41 -21.60 9.82
N PHE A 23 -3.22 -20.89 8.99
CA PHE A 23 -2.90 -20.75 7.57
C PHE A 23 -2.42 -19.34 7.28
N ALA A 24 -1.16 -19.24 6.83
CA ALA A 24 -0.57 -17.99 6.33
C ALA A 24 -1.30 -17.48 5.07
N HIS A 25 -1.99 -18.36 4.33
CA HIS A 25 -2.72 -18.04 3.10
C HIS A 25 -4.05 -18.78 3.04
N TRP A 26 -5.04 -18.19 2.38
CA TRP A 26 -6.23 -18.92 1.96
C TRP A 26 -5.87 -19.94 0.88
N PRO A 27 -6.59 -21.07 0.76
CA PRO A 27 -6.28 -22.11 -0.22
C PRO A 27 -6.23 -21.65 -1.68
N ASP A 28 -6.89 -20.54 -2.01
CA ASP A 28 -6.97 -19.93 -3.33
C ASP A 28 -6.00 -18.76 -3.55
N GLN A 29 -5.27 -18.36 -2.51
CA GLN A 29 -4.26 -17.30 -2.63
C GLN A 29 -2.94 -17.85 -3.16
N ALA A 30 -2.22 -17.02 -3.93
CA ALA A 30 -0.88 -17.36 -4.39
C ALA A 30 0.07 -17.49 -3.18
N PRO A 31 0.89 -18.56 -3.09
CA PRO A 31 1.85 -18.71 -2.03
C PRO A 31 2.92 -17.62 -2.11
N HIS A 32 3.28 -17.04 -0.96
CA HIS A 32 4.37 -16.08 -0.92
C HIS A 32 5.73 -16.76 -1.05
N GLN A 33 6.69 -15.95 -1.47
CA GLN A 33 8.09 -16.29 -1.60
C GLN A 33 8.91 -15.31 -0.77
N ILE A 34 10.07 -15.72 -0.29
CA ILE A 34 11.00 -14.85 0.44
C ILE A 34 12.24 -14.61 -0.41
N ALA A 35 12.48 -13.34 -0.75
CA ALA A 35 13.73 -12.91 -1.36
C ALA A 35 14.75 -12.57 -0.27
N HIS A 36 15.93 -13.20 -0.31
CA HIS A 36 17.06 -12.87 0.55
C HIS A 36 17.97 -11.91 -0.19
N LEU A 37 17.98 -10.64 0.23
CA LEU A 37 18.73 -9.56 -0.41
C LEU A 37 20.07 -9.24 0.30
N GLY A 38 20.39 -9.95 1.40
CA GLY A 38 21.62 -9.78 2.14
C GLY A 38 21.78 -8.40 2.77
N GLU A 39 23.00 -7.87 2.79
CA GLU A 39 23.29 -6.57 3.40
C GLU A 39 22.51 -5.44 2.72
N PHE A 40 21.86 -4.62 3.56
CA PHE A 40 21.10 -3.45 3.11
C PHE A 40 21.44 -2.22 3.92
N LYS A 41 22.05 -1.25 3.27
CA LYS A 41 22.38 0.05 3.85
C LYS A 41 21.21 0.99 3.72
N LEU A 42 20.71 1.45 4.85
CA LEU A 42 19.63 2.43 4.95
C LEU A 42 20.17 3.85 4.72
N GLU A 43 19.35 4.72 4.24
CA GLU A 43 19.70 6.11 3.94
C GLU A 43 20.12 6.87 5.20
N GLY A 44 19.49 6.58 6.35
CA GLY A 44 19.85 7.13 7.66
C GLY A 44 21.14 6.58 8.27
N GLY A 45 21.90 5.72 7.56
CA GLY A 45 23.21 5.19 7.99
C GLY A 45 23.15 3.85 8.72
N GLY A 46 21.96 3.31 9.02
CA GLY A 46 21.82 1.98 9.59
C GLY A 46 22.07 0.87 8.53
N VAL A 47 22.37 -0.36 9.02
CA VAL A 47 22.60 -1.53 8.16
C VAL A 47 21.75 -2.70 8.67
N LEU A 48 21.02 -3.33 7.75
CA LEU A 48 20.40 -4.64 7.95
C LEU A 48 21.31 -5.68 7.29
N ASN A 49 21.78 -6.67 8.07
CA ASN A 49 22.72 -7.67 7.56
C ASN A 49 22.06 -8.72 6.66
N ASP A 50 20.76 -8.96 6.83
CA ASP A 50 19.98 -9.92 6.04
C ASP A 50 18.59 -9.35 5.79
N LEU A 51 18.48 -8.50 4.75
CA LEU A 51 17.19 -8.00 4.31
C LEU A 51 16.42 -9.11 3.61
N LYS A 52 15.23 -9.39 4.07
CA LYS A 52 14.24 -10.29 3.45
C LYS A 52 13.04 -9.49 2.99
N ILE A 53 12.54 -9.82 1.82
CA ILE A 53 11.28 -9.27 1.29
C ILE A 53 10.36 -10.44 0.95
N SER A 54 9.22 -10.50 1.62
CA SER A 54 8.12 -11.40 1.28
C SER A 54 7.37 -10.84 0.08
N TYR A 55 7.00 -11.70 -0.87
CA TYR A 55 6.27 -11.27 -2.06
C TYR A 55 5.48 -12.42 -2.68
N VAL A 56 4.44 -12.09 -3.42
CA VAL A 56 3.73 -13.01 -4.32
C VAL A 56 3.87 -12.54 -5.76
N THR A 57 3.73 -13.48 -6.69
CA THR A 57 3.69 -13.17 -8.13
C THR A 57 2.49 -13.84 -8.78
N HIS A 58 1.88 -13.16 -9.73
CA HIS A 58 0.75 -13.66 -10.51
C HIS A 58 1.06 -13.55 -12.00
N GLY A 59 0.53 -14.49 -12.78
CA GLY A 59 0.77 -14.55 -14.21
C GLY A 59 2.14 -15.10 -14.58
N LYS A 60 2.58 -14.82 -15.79
CA LYS A 60 3.85 -15.32 -16.34
C LYS A 60 4.70 -14.20 -16.92
N LEU A 61 5.95 -14.14 -16.46
CA LEU A 61 6.95 -13.25 -17.04
C LEU A 61 7.29 -13.74 -18.45
N ASN A 62 7.18 -12.86 -19.43
CA ASN A 62 7.48 -13.20 -20.83
C ASN A 62 9.02 -13.25 -21.07
N ALA A 63 9.43 -13.75 -22.22
CA ALA A 63 10.84 -13.95 -22.54
C ALA A 63 11.65 -12.65 -22.59
N THR A 64 11.00 -11.54 -22.97
CA THR A 64 11.62 -10.20 -23.03
C THR A 64 11.59 -9.48 -21.70
N LYS A 65 10.92 -10.05 -20.68
CA LYS A 65 10.74 -9.48 -19.34
C LYS A 65 10.16 -8.06 -19.33
N ASP A 66 9.31 -7.76 -20.31
CA ASP A 66 8.77 -6.41 -20.52
C ASP A 66 7.27 -6.28 -20.24
N ASN A 67 6.66 -7.29 -19.57
CA ASN A 67 5.26 -7.32 -19.14
C ASN A 67 5.08 -7.28 -17.61
N ALA A 68 6.12 -6.90 -16.88
CA ALA A 68 6.08 -6.91 -15.43
C ALA A 68 5.48 -5.62 -14.86
N ILE A 69 4.57 -5.77 -13.89
CA ILE A 69 3.95 -4.67 -13.13
C ILE A 69 4.26 -4.88 -11.65
N LEU A 70 4.82 -3.87 -10.99
CA LEU A 70 5.02 -3.86 -9.54
C LEU A 70 3.82 -3.23 -8.87
N PHE A 71 3.14 -3.98 -8.00
CA PHE A 71 2.02 -3.50 -7.19
C PHE A 71 2.43 -3.35 -5.73
N GLN A 72 2.19 -2.19 -5.13
CA GLN A 72 2.54 -1.85 -3.75
C GLN A 72 1.28 -1.69 -2.90
N HIS A 73 1.24 -2.39 -1.76
CA HIS A 73 0.08 -2.38 -0.86
C HIS A 73 -0.05 -1.07 -0.05
N GLY A 74 -1.22 -0.86 0.57
CA GLY A 74 -1.51 0.26 1.46
C GLY A 74 -0.87 0.13 2.84
N PHE A 75 -1.05 1.17 3.66
CA PHE A 75 -0.55 1.23 5.04
C PHE A 75 -1.10 0.06 5.87
N ALA A 76 -0.24 -0.63 6.60
CA ALA A 76 -0.58 -1.79 7.43
C ALA A 76 -1.30 -2.95 6.69
N ALA A 77 -1.18 -3.03 5.37
CA ALA A 77 -1.70 -4.11 4.54
C ALA A 77 -0.59 -5.11 4.16
N ASN A 78 -0.86 -6.01 3.22
CA ASN A 78 0.08 -7.02 2.73
C ASN A 78 -0.06 -7.24 1.22
N HIS A 79 0.75 -8.15 0.69
CA HIS A 79 0.82 -8.52 -0.72
C HIS A 79 -0.48 -9.07 -1.34
N HIS A 80 -1.51 -9.41 -0.55
CA HIS A 80 -2.81 -9.89 -1.02
C HIS A 80 -3.89 -8.80 -1.11
N LEU A 81 -3.57 -7.55 -0.75
CA LEU A 81 -4.56 -6.47 -0.71
C LEU A 81 -5.37 -6.32 -2.00
N PHE A 82 -4.80 -6.64 -3.15
CA PHE A 82 -5.41 -6.39 -4.45
C PHE A 82 -5.73 -7.66 -5.26
N ASP A 83 -5.71 -8.83 -4.64
CA ASP A 83 -5.96 -10.12 -5.32
C ASP A 83 -7.27 -10.15 -6.09
N HIS A 84 -8.32 -9.45 -5.60
CA HIS A 84 -9.62 -9.35 -6.25
C HIS A 84 -9.58 -8.66 -7.63
N MET A 85 -8.53 -7.92 -7.95
CA MET A 85 -8.31 -7.23 -9.23
C MET A 85 -7.30 -7.94 -10.13
N ILE A 86 -6.65 -9.00 -9.64
CA ILE A 86 -5.60 -9.76 -10.33
C ILE A 86 -6.14 -11.12 -10.76
N GLY A 87 -5.93 -11.48 -12.01
CA GLY A 87 -6.34 -12.80 -12.54
C GLY A 87 -6.67 -12.78 -14.03
N PRO A 88 -6.96 -13.93 -14.65
CA PRO A 88 -7.35 -14.00 -16.05
C PRO A 88 -8.57 -13.12 -16.33
N GLY A 89 -8.46 -12.22 -17.32
CA GLY A 89 -9.52 -11.29 -17.72
C GLY A 89 -9.86 -10.20 -16.71
N ARG A 90 -9.23 -10.16 -15.54
CA ARG A 90 -9.38 -9.07 -14.56
C ARG A 90 -8.61 -7.81 -15.00
N PRO A 91 -8.76 -6.65 -14.34
CA PRO A 91 -8.03 -5.43 -14.70
C PRO A 91 -6.52 -5.62 -14.81
N LEU A 92 -5.91 -6.32 -13.86
CA LEU A 92 -4.54 -6.81 -13.91
C LEU A 92 -4.55 -8.26 -14.46
N ASP A 93 -4.71 -8.36 -15.76
CA ASP A 93 -4.91 -9.60 -16.50
C ASP A 93 -3.65 -10.47 -16.53
N THR A 94 -3.67 -11.57 -15.80
CA THR A 94 -2.53 -12.49 -15.68
C THR A 94 -2.22 -13.29 -16.95
N ASP A 95 -3.11 -13.28 -17.95
CA ASP A 95 -2.82 -13.81 -19.29
C ASP A 95 -1.88 -12.87 -20.08
N LYS A 96 -1.76 -11.62 -19.66
CA LYS A 96 -0.95 -10.58 -20.31
C LYS A 96 0.22 -10.10 -19.47
N TYR A 97 0.02 -9.94 -18.16
CA TYR A 97 0.93 -9.28 -17.26
C TYR A 97 1.49 -10.24 -16.21
N PHE A 98 2.71 -9.97 -15.81
CA PHE A 98 3.35 -10.57 -14.64
C PHE A 98 3.30 -9.55 -13.50
N ILE A 99 2.46 -9.82 -12.50
CA ILE A 99 2.24 -8.91 -11.38
C ILE A 99 3.11 -9.34 -10.21
N ILE A 100 3.86 -8.41 -9.63
CA ILE A 100 4.74 -8.60 -8.49
C ILE A 100 4.16 -7.80 -7.33
N CYS A 101 3.78 -8.47 -6.26
CA CYS A 101 3.21 -7.85 -5.06
C CYS A 101 4.13 -8.12 -3.86
N PRO A 102 5.07 -7.22 -3.52
CA PRO A 102 5.90 -7.37 -2.32
C PRO A 102 5.20 -6.83 -1.09
N ASP A 103 5.56 -7.38 0.07
CA ASP A 103 5.37 -6.68 1.34
C ASP A 103 6.41 -5.57 1.48
N ALA A 104 6.03 -4.49 2.16
CA ALA A 104 6.96 -3.43 2.48
C ALA A 104 8.02 -3.89 3.50
N LEU A 105 9.21 -3.28 3.48
CA LEU A 105 10.15 -3.34 4.60
C LEU A 105 9.44 -2.85 5.87
N GLY A 106 9.55 -3.59 6.97
CA GLY A 106 8.86 -3.26 8.21
C GLY A 106 7.37 -3.65 8.20
N ALA A 107 6.96 -4.62 7.37
CA ALA A 107 5.59 -5.14 7.33
C ALA A 107 5.05 -5.47 8.73
N THR A 108 3.80 -5.14 8.98
CA THR A 108 3.23 -5.06 10.34
C THR A 108 2.35 -6.25 10.73
N GLN A 109 1.89 -7.05 9.77
CA GLN A 109 0.94 -8.14 10.05
C GLN A 109 1.65 -9.39 10.60
N THR A 110 1.22 -9.88 11.76
CA THR A 110 1.86 -11.01 12.46
C THR A 110 1.45 -12.39 11.94
N ARG A 111 0.45 -12.47 11.06
CA ARG A 111 -0.10 -13.75 10.57
C ARG A 111 0.68 -14.40 9.44
N PHE A 112 1.61 -13.69 8.81
CA PHE A 112 2.36 -14.15 7.63
C PHE A 112 3.86 -14.14 7.90
N GLU A 113 4.63 -14.92 7.13
CA GLU A 113 6.06 -14.66 7.03
C GLU A 113 6.28 -13.36 6.27
N HIS A 114 6.97 -12.41 6.90
CA HIS A 114 7.03 -11.04 6.47
C HIS A 114 8.39 -10.66 5.92
N SER A 115 8.39 -9.52 5.22
CA SER A 115 9.60 -8.73 5.03
C SER A 115 10.24 -8.40 6.36
N THR A 116 11.56 -8.21 6.37
CA THR A 116 12.32 -7.85 7.58
C THR A 116 11.69 -6.69 8.32
N SER A 117 11.45 -6.86 9.62
CA SER A 117 10.83 -5.88 10.50
C SER A 117 11.54 -5.82 11.86
N PRO A 118 11.29 -4.80 12.68
CA PRO A 118 11.77 -4.73 14.06
C PRO A 118 11.51 -5.98 14.87
N THR A 119 10.30 -6.55 14.73
CA THR A 119 9.86 -7.72 15.50
C THR A 119 10.47 -9.01 14.97
N ASN A 120 10.35 -9.33 13.68
CA ASN A 120 10.80 -10.61 13.15
C ASN A 120 12.33 -10.73 13.02
N SER A 121 13.06 -9.63 12.95
CA SER A 121 14.52 -9.63 13.01
C SER A 121 15.08 -9.85 14.42
N GLY A 122 14.26 -9.76 15.45
CA GLY A 122 14.68 -9.81 16.85
C GLY A 122 15.44 -8.55 17.33
N LEU A 123 15.59 -7.55 16.48
CA LEU A 123 16.28 -6.29 16.84
C LEU A 123 15.45 -5.40 17.75
N LYS A 124 14.15 -5.58 17.78
CA LYS A 124 13.21 -4.78 18.58
C LYS A 124 13.48 -3.27 18.33
N MET A 125 13.56 -2.47 19.38
CA MET A 125 13.84 -1.02 19.29
C MET A 125 15.28 -0.66 18.91
N LYS A 126 16.15 -1.66 18.68
CA LYS A 126 17.46 -1.46 18.07
C LYS A 126 17.44 -1.56 16.55
N PHE A 127 16.27 -1.83 15.98
CA PHE A 127 16.10 -1.83 14.52
C PHE A 127 16.44 -0.44 13.99
N PRO A 128 17.24 -0.35 12.90
CA PRO A 128 17.60 0.95 12.36
C PRO A 128 16.39 1.60 11.68
N PHE A 129 16.27 2.92 11.84
CA PHE A 129 15.19 3.67 11.20
C PHE A 129 15.35 3.66 9.68
N TYR A 130 14.24 3.44 9.00
CA TYR A 130 14.12 3.46 7.56
C TYR A 130 13.09 4.52 7.11
N ASN A 131 13.07 4.84 5.85
CA ASN A 131 12.13 5.78 5.25
C ASN A 131 11.49 5.21 3.97
N GLY A 132 10.62 5.98 3.33
CA GLY A 132 9.94 5.55 2.10
C GLY A 132 10.90 5.23 0.94
N ARG A 133 12.03 5.93 0.83
CA ARG A 133 13.05 5.62 -0.20
C ARG A 133 13.78 4.32 0.07
N ASP A 134 14.02 3.97 1.34
CA ASP A 134 14.57 2.67 1.70
C ASP A 134 13.62 1.53 1.32
N MET A 135 12.30 1.72 1.54
CA MET A 135 11.29 0.75 1.11
C MET A 135 11.28 0.57 -0.41
N VAL A 136 11.29 1.66 -1.15
CA VAL A 136 11.36 1.65 -2.63
C VAL A 136 12.66 1.01 -3.10
N LYS A 137 13.81 1.30 -2.47
CA LYS A 137 15.10 0.68 -2.77
C LYS A 137 15.10 -0.83 -2.51
N ALA A 138 14.45 -1.30 -1.44
CA ALA A 138 14.32 -2.71 -1.15
C ALA A 138 13.52 -3.44 -2.25
N GLN A 139 12.42 -2.84 -2.69
CA GLN A 139 11.61 -3.39 -3.79
C GLN A 139 12.33 -3.33 -5.14
N TYR A 140 13.09 -2.28 -5.40
CA TYR A 140 13.95 -2.20 -6.59
C TYR A 140 14.96 -3.35 -6.62
N ARG A 141 15.61 -3.66 -5.49
CA ARG A 141 16.53 -4.80 -5.38
C ARG A 141 15.82 -6.15 -5.56
N LEU A 142 14.62 -6.33 -5.01
CA LEU A 142 13.80 -7.52 -5.27
C LEU A 142 13.59 -7.71 -6.77
N VAL A 143 13.17 -6.67 -7.47
CA VAL A 143 12.86 -6.74 -8.91
C VAL A 143 14.12 -7.00 -9.74
N THR A 144 15.22 -6.34 -9.44
CA THR A 144 16.45 -6.42 -10.22
C THR A 144 17.31 -7.63 -9.86
N GLU A 145 17.54 -7.89 -8.57
CA GLU A 145 18.50 -8.91 -8.11
C GLU A 145 17.85 -10.30 -8.01
N THR A 146 16.59 -10.40 -7.53
CA THR A 146 15.91 -11.69 -7.38
C THR A 146 15.20 -12.12 -8.66
N LEU A 147 14.44 -11.20 -9.29
CA LEU A 147 13.64 -11.52 -10.47
C LEU A 147 14.40 -11.26 -11.79
N GLY A 148 15.51 -10.56 -11.73
CA GLY A 148 16.35 -10.25 -12.90
C GLY A 148 15.60 -9.42 -13.94
N ILE A 149 14.73 -8.50 -13.51
CA ILE A 149 13.96 -7.59 -14.36
C ILE A 149 14.67 -6.24 -14.36
N SER A 150 15.04 -5.77 -15.53
CA SER A 150 15.78 -4.51 -15.72
C SER A 150 14.88 -3.31 -16.04
N HIS A 151 13.60 -3.55 -16.35
CA HIS A 151 12.64 -2.50 -16.66
C HIS A 151 11.20 -3.00 -16.40
N LEU A 152 10.35 -2.17 -15.82
CA LEU A 152 8.95 -2.48 -15.54
C LEU A 152 8.03 -1.85 -16.60
N LEU A 153 6.98 -2.56 -16.96
CA LEU A 153 5.86 -1.99 -17.72
C LEU A 153 5.19 -0.88 -16.91
N ALA A 154 4.94 -1.14 -15.62
CA ALA A 154 4.36 -0.14 -14.75
C ALA A 154 4.70 -0.39 -13.27
N VAL A 155 4.60 0.68 -12.47
CA VAL A 155 4.56 0.63 -11.01
C VAL A 155 3.23 1.21 -10.55
N THR A 156 2.58 0.54 -9.61
CA THR A 156 1.29 0.97 -9.06
C THR A 156 1.18 0.62 -7.59
N GLY A 157 0.16 1.13 -6.95
CA GLY A 157 -0.17 0.79 -5.58
C GLY A 157 -1.36 1.59 -5.07
N ILE A 158 -1.81 1.21 -3.88
CA ILE A 158 -2.96 1.80 -3.19
C ILE A 158 -2.47 2.61 -2.00
N SER A 159 -3.00 3.84 -1.80
CA SER A 159 -2.74 4.62 -0.59
C SER A 159 -1.24 4.85 -0.35
N MET A 160 -0.65 4.29 0.70
CA MET A 160 0.80 4.28 0.92
C MET A 160 1.57 3.72 -0.29
N GLY A 161 1.07 2.65 -0.91
CA GLY A 161 1.67 2.10 -2.13
C GLY A 161 1.58 3.03 -3.33
N ALA A 162 0.54 3.87 -3.40
CA ALA A 162 0.45 4.94 -4.39
C ALA A 162 1.55 5.99 -4.17
N ALA A 163 1.80 6.36 -2.91
CA ALA A 163 2.91 7.26 -2.55
C ALA A 163 4.27 6.69 -2.98
N TYR A 164 4.49 5.40 -2.73
CA TYR A 164 5.72 4.73 -3.16
C TYR A 164 5.83 4.56 -4.66
N SER A 165 4.72 4.46 -5.39
CA SER A 165 4.74 4.46 -6.86
C SER A 165 5.28 5.78 -7.42
N VAL A 166 4.86 6.90 -6.84
CA VAL A 166 5.41 8.24 -7.18
C VAL A 166 6.89 8.33 -6.78
N GLN A 167 7.24 7.88 -5.55
CA GLN A 167 8.63 7.85 -5.10
C GLN A 167 9.51 6.97 -6.00
N PHE A 168 9.00 5.82 -6.45
CA PHE A 168 9.72 4.92 -7.36
C PHE A 168 10.06 5.61 -8.68
N ALA A 169 9.10 6.33 -9.27
CA ALA A 169 9.29 7.06 -10.51
C ALA A 169 10.29 8.23 -10.38
N VAL A 170 10.38 8.86 -9.20
CA VAL A 170 11.39 9.90 -8.93
C VAL A 170 12.77 9.29 -8.68
N SER A 171 12.84 8.19 -7.89
CA SER A 171 14.12 7.54 -7.57
C SER A 171 14.74 6.80 -8.75
N TYR A 172 13.93 6.26 -9.66
CA TYR A 172 14.36 5.44 -10.79
C TYR A 172 13.63 5.83 -12.09
N PRO A 173 13.83 7.06 -12.60
CA PRO A 173 13.00 7.66 -13.66
C PRO A 173 13.04 6.93 -15.01
N ASP A 174 14.05 6.10 -15.27
CA ASP A 174 14.19 5.32 -16.49
C ASP A 174 13.82 3.84 -16.33
N PHE A 175 13.30 3.44 -15.14
CA PHE A 175 13.08 2.02 -14.82
C PHE A 175 11.68 1.53 -15.16
N MET A 176 10.75 2.40 -15.54
CA MET A 176 9.37 2.02 -15.90
C MET A 176 8.79 2.89 -17.01
N ASP A 177 7.85 2.32 -17.78
CA ASP A 177 7.12 3.07 -18.81
C ASP A 177 5.99 3.92 -18.19
N ALA A 178 5.36 3.43 -17.11
CA ALA A 178 4.21 4.09 -16.52
C ALA A 178 4.12 3.94 -15.00
N ILE A 179 3.38 4.84 -14.36
CA ILE A 179 2.84 4.67 -13.01
C ILE A 179 1.33 4.93 -12.99
N PHE A 180 0.59 4.20 -12.15
CA PHE A 180 -0.83 4.48 -11.91
C PHE A 180 -1.16 4.38 -10.41
N PRO A 181 -0.82 5.42 -9.64
CA PRO A 181 -1.15 5.52 -8.23
C PRO A 181 -2.66 5.61 -8.00
N MET A 182 -3.18 4.82 -7.05
CA MET A 182 -4.61 4.73 -6.73
C MET A 182 -4.89 5.21 -5.31
N VAL A 183 -5.91 6.06 -5.14
CA VAL A 183 -6.31 6.68 -3.87
C VAL A 183 -5.12 7.16 -3.05
N GLY A 184 -4.18 7.83 -3.72
CA GLY A 184 -2.96 8.32 -3.10
C GLY A 184 -2.01 8.97 -4.10
N GLY A 185 -0.94 9.53 -3.58
CA GLY A 185 0.11 10.22 -4.33
C GLY A 185 1.27 10.56 -3.39
N ALA A 186 2.16 11.46 -3.79
CA ALA A 186 3.18 11.98 -2.89
C ALA A 186 2.49 12.56 -1.64
N PRO A 187 2.86 12.09 -0.43
CA PRO A 187 2.14 12.47 0.76
C PRO A 187 2.36 13.95 1.10
N ASP A 188 1.37 14.57 1.74
CA ASP A 188 1.54 15.86 2.39
C ASP A 188 1.96 15.63 3.85
N LEU A 189 3.21 15.98 4.21
CA LEU A 189 3.75 15.83 5.57
C LEU A 189 3.21 16.83 6.56
N TRP A 190 2.67 17.93 6.08
CA TRP A 190 2.10 18.96 6.90
C TRP A 190 0.58 18.80 6.90
N GLY A 191 -0.06 18.89 8.04
CA GLY A 191 -1.49 18.73 8.16
C GLY A 191 -1.91 17.31 8.54
N THR A 192 -3.03 16.85 7.99
CA THR A 192 -3.72 15.63 8.43
C THR A 192 -2.85 14.39 8.28
N GLN A 193 -2.24 14.18 7.12
CA GLN A 193 -1.44 12.97 6.87
C GLN A 193 -0.17 12.93 7.74
N GLY A 194 0.56 14.04 7.80
CA GLY A 194 1.79 14.11 8.59
C GLY A 194 1.55 13.88 10.08
N TYR A 195 0.41 14.34 10.61
CA TYR A 195 0.12 14.23 12.03
C TYR A 195 -0.52 12.89 12.42
N PHE A 196 -1.54 12.45 11.68
CA PHE A 196 -2.31 11.24 12.08
C PHE A 196 -1.56 9.94 11.82
N TYR A 197 -0.86 9.82 10.70
CA TYR A 197 -0.10 8.61 10.37
C TYR A 197 1.25 8.50 11.09
N GLY A 198 1.74 9.56 11.69
CA GLY A 198 3.00 9.61 12.41
C GLY A 198 2.81 9.89 13.90
N PRO A 199 2.97 11.16 14.36
CA PRO A 199 3.02 11.49 15.77
C PRO A 199 1.84 11.02 16.61
N LEU A 200 0.61 11.07 16.08
CA LEU A 200 -0.58 10.63 16.82
C LEU A 200 -0.59 9.12 17.04
N MET A 201 -0.32 8.32 16.01
CA MET A 201 -0.20 6.86 16.17
C MET A 201 0.91 6.48 17.14
N ILE A 202 2.08 7.11 17.01
CA ILE A 202 3.22 6.91 17.90
C ILE A 202 2.81 7.19 19.35
N SER A 203 2.16 8.33 19.62
CA SER A 203 1.70 8.72 20.96
C SER A 203 0.71 7.71 21.56
N ILE A 204 -0.21 7.18 20.74
CA ILE A 204 -1.17 6.17 21.19
C ILE A 204 -0.46 4.85 21.52
N ILE A 205 0.48 4.41 20.70
CA ILE A 205 1.27 3.20 20.95
C ILE A 205 2.08 3.36 22.23
N GLU A 206 2.77 4.49 22.41
CA GLU A 206 3.61 4.76 23.58
C GLU A 206 2.81 4.86 24.89
N SER A 207 1.53 5.25 24.81
CA SER A 207 0.63 5.33 25.97
C SER A 207 -0.07 4.01 26.32
N CYS A 208 0.12 2.98 25.49
CA CYS A 208 -0.60 1.72 25.61
C CYS A 208 -0.02 0.85 26.75
N GLU A 209 -0.90 0.19 27.50
CA GLU A 209 -0.50 -0.80 28.51
C GLU A 209 0.27 -1.96 27.85
N GLY A 210 1.41 -2.29 28.40
CA GLY A 210 2.30 -3.34 27.89
C GLY A 210 3.26 -2.92 26.78
N TRP A 211 3.29 -1.65 26.38
CA TRP A 211 4.24 -1.16 25.38
C TRP A 211 5.70 -1.29 25.83
N ASP A 212 5.98 -1.02 27.10
CA ASP A 212 7.33 -1.13 27.71
C ASP A 212 8.48 -0.59 26.84
N GLY A 213 8.28 0.60 26.26
CA GLY A 213 9.24 1.19 25.31
C GLY A 213 9.56 0.32 24.10
N GLY A 214 8.64 -0.56 23.71
CA GLY A 214 8.79 -1.51 22.61
C GLY A 214 9.63 -2.76 22.92
N ASN A 215 9.93 -3.04 24.20
CA ASN A 215 10.77 -4.18 24.60
C ASN A 215 9.98 -5.45 24.98
N TYR A 216 8.68 -5.48 24.76
CA TYR A 216 7.84 -6.63 25.04
C TYR A 216 8.28 -7.89 24.25
N ASP A 217 7.93 -9.07 24.78
CA ASP A 217 8.11 -10.34 24.10
C ASP A 217 6.80 -10.82 23.43
N GLU A 218 5.66 -10.51 24.02
CA GLU A 218 4.33 -10.74 23.44
C GLU A 218 3.72 -9.40 23.00
N ASN A 219 3.17 -9.35 21.78
CA ASN A 219 2.56 -8.13 21.25
C ASN A 219 1.45 -7.65 22.19
N PRO A 220 1.53 -6.42 22.73
CA PRO A 220 0.51 -5.92 23.66
C PRO A 220 -0.84 -5.80 22.95
N LYS A 221 -1.87 -6.34 23.59
CA LYS A 221 -3.23 -6.36 23.04
C LYS A 221 -3.74 -4.94 22.80
N HIS A 222 -4.38 -4.77 21.67
CA HIS A 222 -5.06 -3.53 21.25
C HIS A 222 -4.14 -2.32 21.02
N CYS A 223 -2.83 -2.40 21.22
CA CYS A 223 -1.97 -1.25 21.01
C CYS A 223 -1.96 -0.80 19.52
N ALA A 224 -1.73 -1.74 18.62
CA ALA A 224 -1.74 -1.45 17.19
C ALA A 224 -3.16 -1.08 16.71
N SER A 225 -4.19 -1.81 17.15
CA SER A 225 -5.57 -1.54 16.74
C SER A 225 -6.07 -0.18 17.24
N ASN A 226 -5.75 0.22 18.46
CA ASN A 226 -6.07 1.55 18.97
C ASN A 226 -5.39 2.66 18.14
N ALA A 227 -4.13 2.48 17.80
CA ALA A 227 -3.41 3.44 16.96
C ALA A 227 -3.98 3.53 15.55
N LEU A 228 -4.28 2.40 14.91
CA LEU A 228 -4.86 2.36 13.56
C LEU A 228 -6.30 2.86 13.52
N SER A 229 -7.06 2.76 14.62
CA SER A 229 -8.46 3.18 14.68
C SER A 229 -8.65 4.68 14.39
N VAL A 230 -7.60 5.49 14.58
CA VAL A 230 -7.65 6.93 14.23
C VAL A 230 -7.80 7.19 12.74
N LEU A 231 -7.47 6.21 11.89
CA LEU A 231 -7.59 6.33 10.43
C LEU A 231 -9.00 5.97 9.92
N ILE A 232 -9.76 5.18 10.68
CA ILE A 232 -11.06 4.67 10.25
C ILE A 232 -12.02 5.80 9.83
N PRO A 233 -12.15 6.92 10.57
CA PRO A 233 -13.01 8.03 10.17
C PRO A 233 -12.62 8.70 8.85
N TYR A 234 -11.39 8.49 8.37
CA TYR A 234 -10.89 9.05 7.11
C TYR A 234 -10.99 8.09 5.93
N PHE A 235 -11.26 6.80 6.20
CA PHE A 235 -11.38 5.80 5.14
C PHE A 235 -12.73 5.84 4.45
N TYR A 236 -13.80 6.07 5.21
CA TYR A 236 -15.16 6.18 4.68
C TYR A 236 -15.68 7.62 4.84
N THR A 237 -16.59 8.02 3.96
CA THR A 237 -17.30 9.29 4.14
C THR A 237 -18.32 9.19 5.28
N ARG A 238 -18.78 10.35 5.80
CA ARG A 238 -19.86 10.37 6.80
C ARG A 238 -21.15 9.76 6.26
N GLU A 239 -21.48 10.02 4.98
CA GLU A 239 -22.64 9.45 4.31
C GLU A 239 -22.59 7.92 4.29
N TRP A 240 -21.38 7.34 4.14
CA TRP A 240 -21.22 5.89 4.22
C TRP A 240 -21.59 5.37 5.62
N TRP A 241 -21.09 6.01 6.67
CA TRP A 241 -21.42 5.64 8.05
C TRP A 241 -22.91 5.76 8.33
N ASP A 242 -23.55 6.88 7.94
CA ASP A 242 -24.97 7.11 8.12
C ASP A 242 -25.83 6.10 7.35
N GLN A 243 -25.36 5.63 6.21
CA GLN A 243 -26.10 4.69 5.36
C GLN A 243 -25.93 3.22 5.77
N TYR A 244 -24.79 2.82 6.31
CA TYR A 244 -24.43 1.42 6.53
C TYR A 244 -24.27 1.04 8.00
N VAL A 245 -24.09 2.01 8.88
CA VAL A 245 -23.94 1.80 10.33
C VAL A 245 -25.09 2.49 11.07
N ASP A 246 -26.31 2.21 10.61
CA ASP A 246 -27.55 2.84 11.06
C ASP A 246 -28.26 2.06 12.20
N THR A 247 -27.72 0.93 12.62
CA THR A 247 -28.27 0.08 13.69
C THR A 247 -27.18 -0.35 14.68
N PRO A 248 -27.55 -0.67 15.95
CA PRO A 248 -26.60 -1.22 16.91
C PRO A 248 -25.94 -2.52 16.48
N GLU A 249 -26.64 -3.36 15.70
CA GLU A 249 -26.10 -4.60 15.15
C GLU A 249 -25.04 -4.31 14.08
N ALA A 250 -25.30 -3.34 13.18
CA ALA A 250 -24.36 -2.90 12.17
C ALA A 250 -23.10 -2.27 12.80
N ASP A 251 -23.26 -1.44 13.83
CA ASP A 251 -22.15 -0.87 14.60
C ASP A 251 -21.31 -1.98 15.28
N THR A 252 -21.96 -2.98 15.87
CA THR A 252 -21.28 -4.10 16.52
C THR A 252 -20.46 -4.91 15.49
N ILE A 253 -21.04 -5.26 14.34
CA ILE A 253 -20.36 -5.98 13.27
C ILE A 253 -19.17 -5.16 12.75
N CYS A 254 -19.35 -3.86 12.55
CA CYS A 254 -18.31 -2.98 12.07
C CYS A 254 -17.12 -2.95 13.05
N ARG A 255 -17.39 -2.81 14.36
CA ARG A 255 -16.35 -2.80 15.40
C ARG A 255 -15.59 -4.13 15.49
N ILE A 256 -16.30 -5.25 15.51
CA ILE A 256 -15.66 -6.58 15.55
C ILE A 256 -14.80 -6.79 14.30
N THR A 257 -15.31 -6.47 13.14
CA THR A 257 -14.58 -6.76 11.89
C THR A 257 -13.38 -5.84 11.68
N LEU A 258 -13.54 -4.56 11.99
CA LEU A 258 -12.41 -3.62 11.89
C LEU A 258 -11.43 -3.81 13.05
N GLY A 259 -11.91 -4.02 14.30
CA GLY A 259 -11.07 -4.20 15.47
C GLY A 259 -10.33 -5.54 15.46
N ASP A 260 -11.09 -6.62 15.67
CA ASP A 260 -10.50 -7.93 15.98
C ASP A 260 -9.83 -8.58 14.78
N TYR A 261 -10.29 -8.29 13.57
CA TYR A 261 -9.85 -8.99 12.38
C TYR A 261 -8.74 -8.29 11.61
N TYR A 262 -8.83 -6.97 11.45
CA TYR A 262 -7.89 -6.21 10.62
C TYR A 262 -6.82 -5.52 11.45
N LEU A 263 -7.20 -4.97 12.60
CA LEU A 263 -6.32 -4.13 13.40
C LEU A 263 -5.50 -4.94 14.42
N ASP A 264 -6.08 -5.96 15.05
CA ASP A 264 -5.40 -6.76 16.08
C ASP A 264 -4.37 -7.77 15.53
N VAL A 265 -4.27 -7.90 14.21
CA VAL A 265 -3.22 -8.72 13.57
C VAL A 265 -1.89 -7.97 13.39
N GLN A 266 -1.85 -6.70 13.74
CA GLN A 266 -0.67 -5.86 13.59
C GLN A 266 0.23 -5.96 14.83
N ASP A 267 1.55 -5.96 14.62
CA ASP A 267 2.50 -5.80 15.71
C ASP A 267 2.69 -4.31 16.03
N ALA A 268 2.59 -3.94 17.30
CA ALA A 268 2.65 -2.54 17.72
C ALA A 268 4.02 -1.91 17.47
N ARG A 269 5.12 -2.66 17.59
CA ARG A 269 6.48 -2.20 17.33
C ARG A 269 6.72 -1.98 15.83
N ASP A 270 6.26 -2.91 15.01
CA ASP A 270 6.38 -2.80 13.56
C ASP A 270 5.54 -1.62 13.05
N LEU A 271 4.33 -1.43 13.59
CA LEU A 271 3.49 -0.26 13.29
C LEU A 271 4.13 1.06 13.74
N TYR A 272 4.77 1.08 14.92
CA TYR A 272 5.52 2.24 15.41
C TYR A 272 6.60 2.67 14.40
N TYR A 273 7.39 1.73 13.91
CA TYR A 273 8.42 2.00 12.91
C TYR A 273 7.83 2.41 11.55
N LEU A 274 6.73 1.79 11.13
CA LEU A 274 6.03 2.17 9.90
C LEU A 274 5.48 3.61 9.99
N ALA A 275 4.91 3.98 11.13
CA ALA A 275 4.44 5.35 11.39
C ALA A 275 5.59 6.36 11.37
N MET A 276 6.75 6.00 11.94
CA MET A 276 7.96 6.83 11.84
C MET A 276 8.47 6.94 10.40
N ALA A 277 8.45 5.86 9.63
CA ALA A 277 8.88 5.85 8.24
C ALA A 277 7.96 6.70 7.36
N TRP A 278 6.65 6.68 7.62
CA TRP A 278 5.67 7.52 6.92
C TRP A 278 5.98 9.02 7.10
N GLY A 279 6.35 9.46 8.28
CA GLY A 279 6.71 10.86 8.57
C GLY A 279 8.06 11.30 8.00
N ARG A 280 8.79 10.46 7.25
CA ARG A 280 10.15 10.72 6.77
C ARG A 280 10.36 10.23 5.35
N GLY A 281 11.28 10.88 4.64
CA GLY A 281 11.68 10.39 3.33
C GLY A 281 10.73 10.76 2.21
N TRP A 282 10.60 12.04 2.03
CA TRP A 282 9.74 12.70 1.05
C TRP A 282 10.23 12.55 -0.36
N VAL A 283 9.29 12.58 -1.27
CA VAL A 283 9.53 12.69 -2.69
C VAL A 283 10.43 13.90 -2.99
N GLY A 284 10.14 15.08 -2.41
CA GLY A 284 10.97 16.28 -2.54
C GLY A 284 12.36 16.19 -1.92
N ASP A 285 12.53 15.36 -0.87
CA ASP A 285 13.84 15.13 -0.23
C ASP A 285 14.71 14.10 -0.96
N THR A 286 14.23 13.57 -2.08
CA THR A 286 15.07 12.70 -2.92
C THR A 286 16.35 13.45 -3.32
N PRO A 287 17.55 12.83 -3.21
CA PRO A 287 18.80 13.48 -3.52
C PRO A 287 18.78 14.19 -4.88
N GLY A 288 19.13 15.47 -4.88
CA GLY A 288 19.10 16.35 -6.05
C GLY A 288 17.94 17.34 -6.09
N PHE A 289 16.90 17.17 -5.26
CA PHE A 289 15.73 18.07 -5.27
C PHE A 289 15.66 19.00 -4.05
N ASN A 290 16.43 18.76 -2.98
CA ASN A 290 16.61 19.65 -1.82
C ASN A 290 15.26 20.09 -1.16
N GLY A 291 14.29 19.18 -1.06
CA GLY A 291 12.97 19.45 -0.49
C GLY A 291 11.95 20.02 -1.49
N ASP A 292 12.33 20.26 -2.74
CA ASP A 292 11.43 20.77 -3.77
C ASP A 292 10.56 19.64 -4.37
N LEU A 293 9.35 19.50 -3.85
CA LEU A 293 8.37 18.52 -4.34
C LEU A 293 8.03 18.74 -5.83
N ASN A 294 7.86 19.99 -6.26
CA ASN A 294 7.47 20.26 -7.65
C ASN A 294 8.59 19.91 -8.63
N ALA A 295 9.85 20.20 -8.27
CA ALA A 295 10.99 19.79 -9.07
C ALA A 295 11.10 18.25 -9.14
N ALA A 296 10.88 17.56 -8.02
CA ALA A 296 10.89 16.09 -7.98
C ALA A 296 9.77 15.49 -8.85
N LEU A 297 8.54 15.97 -8.72
CA LEU A 297 7.41 15.53 -9.54
C LEU A 297 7.62 15.84 -11.02
N GLY A 298 8.17 17.02 -11.34
CA GLY A 298 8.52 17.42 -12.72
C GLY A 298 9.57 16.56 -13.38
N SER A 299 10.37 15.79 -12.62
CA SER A 299 11.38 14.86 -13.12
C SER A 299 10.81 13.51 -13.57
N ILE A 300 9.56 13.20 -13.26
CA ILE A 300 8.92 11.92 -13.61
C ILE A 300 8.76 11.84 -15.13
N LYS A 301 9.38 10.80 -15.72
CA LYS A 301 9.31 10.49 -17.15
C LYS A 301 8.16 9.56 -17.50
N ALA A 302 7.78 8.71 -16.54
CA ALA A 302 6.74 7.69 -16.71
C ALA A 302 5.39 8.31 -17.05
N LYS A 303 4.63 7.69 -17.97
CA LYS A 303 3.23 8.04 -18.20
C LYS A 303 2.44 7.80 -16.91
N THR A 304 1.72 8.82 -16.45
CA THR A 304 1.09 8.80 -15.13
C THR A 304 -0.43 8.89 -15.20
N LEU A 305 -1.12 7.95 -14.54
CA LEU A 305 -2.56 8.00 -14.31
C LEU A 305 -2.85 7.98 -12.81
N PHE A 306 -3.35 9.08 -12.26
CA PHE A 306 -3.94 9.05 -10.92
C PHE A 306 -5.39 8.57 -10.98
N ILE A 307 -5.76 7.63 -10.09
CA ILE A 307 -7.16 7.24 -9.87
C ILE A 307 -7.52 7.61 -8.44
N TYR A 308 -8.50 8.49 -8.25
CA TYR A 308 -8.82 9.03 -6.95
C TYR A 308 -10.32 9.21 -6.73
N ASN A 309 -10.73 9.34 -5.47
CA ASN A 309 -12.10 9.69 -5.12
C ASN A 309 -12.17 11.16 -4.69
N PRO A 310 -13.04 11.99 -5.27
CA PRO A 310 -13.25 13.38 -4.84
C PRO A 310 -13.71 13.54 -3.39
N ARG A 311 -14.16 12.46 -2.75
CA ARG A 311 -14.58 12.42 -1.34
C ARG A 311 -13.54 11.77 -0.42
N ASP A 312 -12.35 11.45 -0.93
CA ASP A 312 -11.26 10.88 -0.11
C ASP A 312 -10.81 11.89 0.94
N GLN A 313 -10.78 11.45 2.20
CA GLN A 313 -10.35 12.26 3.34
C GLN A 313 -8.95 11.86 3.84
N ALA A 314 -8.43 10.70 3.39
CA ALA A 314 -7.07 10.28 3.69
C ALA A 314 -6.05 10.92 2.74
N PHE A 315 -6.38 11.00 1.45
CA PHE A 315 -5.59 11.72 0.44
C PHE A 315 -6.48 12.76 -0.24
N LEU A 316 -6.35 14.01 0.18
CA LEU A 316 -7.25 15.06 -0.27
C LEU A 316 -7.16 15.30 -1.77
N PRO A 317 -8.30 15.42 -2.48
CA PRO A 317 -8.37 15.52 -3.94
C PRO A 317 -7.51 16.64 -4.51
N HIS A 318 -7.48 17.81 -3.87
CA HIS A 318 -6.71 18.95 -4.34
C HIS A 318 -5.18 18.72 -4.33
N HIS A 319 -4.67 17.83 -3.44
CA HIS A 319 -3.27 17.42 -3.46
C HIS A 319 -2.96 16.56 -4.68
N ILE A 320 -3.87 15.64 -5.04
CA ILE A 320 -3.74 14.83 -6.26
C ILE A 320 -3.79 15.71 -7.50
N GLU A 321 -4.74 16.63 -7.59
CA GLU A 321 -4.89 17.55 -8.71
C GLU A 321 -3.66 18.45 -8.88
N THR A 322 -3.02 18.85 -7.77
CA THR A 322 -1.78 19.63 -7.80
C THR A 322 -0.62 18.79 -8.36
N GLN A 323 -0.51 17.53 -7.95
CA GLN A 323 0.52 16.62 -8.46
C GLN A 323 0.33 16.30 -9.94
N VAL A 324 -0.91 16.12 -10.40
CA VAL A 324 -1.22 15.94 -11.83
C VAL A 324 -0.73 17.12 -12.66
N LYS A 325 -0.83 18.35 -12.14
CA LYS A 325 -0.32 19.56 -12.84
C LYS A 325 1.21 19.63 -12.84
N ALA A 326 1.88 19.09 -11.83
CA ALA A 326 3.33 19.13 -11.69
C ALA A 326 4.05 18.05 -12.53
N ILE A 327 3.38 16.94 -12.83
CA ILE A 327 3.98 15.82 -13.59
C ILE A 327 3.70 15.99 -15.09
N PRO A 328 4.73 16.00 -15.96
CA PRO A 328 4.59 16.35 -17.39
C PRO A 328 3.59 15.49 -18.18
N ASN A 329 3.53 14.19 -17.91
CA ASN A 329 2.72 13.21 -18.64
C ASN A 329 1.61 12.61 -17.76
N ALA A 330 1.00 13.43 -16.89
CA ALA A 330 -0.02 12.97 -15.97
C ALA A 330 -1.43 13.33 -16.41
N ARG A 331 -2.35 12.43 -16.09
CA ARG A 331 -3.80 12.64 -16.08
C ARG A 331 -4.42 12.02 -14.85
N ALA A 332 -5.68 12.33 -14.57
CA ALA A 332 -6.42 11.72 -13.48
C ALA A 332 -7.80 11.24 -13.92
N VAL A 333 -8.29 10.20 -13.23
CA VAL A 333 -9.67 9.73 -13.26
C VAL A 333 -10.26 9.87 -11.87
N ALA A 334 -11.32 10.66 -11.76
CA ALA A 334 -12.07 10.83 -10.53
C ALA A 334 -13.24 9.83 -10.49
N ILE A 335 -13.36 9.09 -9.38
CA ILE A 335 -14.44 8.11 -9.16
C ILE A 335 -15.18 8.55 -7.90
N ASP A 336 -16.35 9.18 -8.09
CA ASP A 336 -17.17 9.68 -6.98
C ASP A 336 -17.93 8.54 -6.30
N SER A 337 -17.63 8.31 -5.02
CA SER A 337 -18.27 7.29 -4.20
C SER A 337 -18.25 7.66 -2.73
N ILE A 338 -19.31 7.31 -2.00
CA ILE A 338 -19.35 7.44 -0.54
C ILE A 338 -18.40 6.49 0.18
N ALA A 339 -17.85 5.46 -0.51
CA ALA A 339 -16.82 4.59 0.06
C ALA A 339 -15.50 5.33 0.38
N GLY A 340 -15.35 6.60 -0.06
CA GLY A 340 -14.22 7.43 0.29
C GLY A 340 -12.88 6.86 -0.19
N HIS A 341 -11.95 6.66 0.73
CA HIS A 341 -10.63 6.09 0.47
C HIS A 341 -10.67 4.62 -0.02
N LEU A 342 -11.75 3.89 0.31
CA LEU A 342 -11.82 2.45 0.09
C LEU A 342 -12.51 2.02 -1.23
N ILE A 343 -12.58 2.88 -2.23
CA ILE A 343 -13.12 2.52 -3.57
C ILE A 343 -12.36 1.39 -4.26
N CYS A 344 -11.13 1.11 -3.84
CA CYS A 344 -10.27 0.11 -4.45
C CYS A 344 -10.30 -1.27 -3.76
N VAL A 345 -11.09 -1.44 -2.69
CA VAL A 345 -11.13 -2.68 -1.89
C VAL A 345 -12.54 -3.28 -1.78
N ASN A 346 -13.34 -3.18 -2.82
CA ASN A 346 -14.72 -3.69 -2.90
C ASN A 346 -15.73 -3.07 -1.91
N ALA A 347 -15.39 -1.94 -1.28
CA ALA A 347 -16.32 -1.23 -0.40
C ALA A 347 -17.50 -0.59 -1.16
N ASP A 348 -17.33 -0.37 -2.46
CA ASP A 348 -18.35 0.01 -3.43
C ASP A 348 -18.07 -0.73 -4.75
N LEU A 349 -18.88 -1.74 -5.07
CA LEU A 349 -18.67 -2.59 -6.24
C LEU A 349 -18.73 -1.82 -7.57
N GLN A 350 -19.58 -0.79 -7.65
CA GLN A 350 -19.66 0.06 -8.85
C GLN A 350 -18.37 0.91 -9.00
N ALA A 351 -17.92 1.54 -7.92
CA ALA A 351 -16.67 2.30 -7.94
C ALA A 351 -15.46 1.40 -8.25
N THR A 352 -15.40 0.22 -7.63
CA THR A 352 -14.36 -0.79 -7.89
C THR A 352 -14.36 -1.25 -9.35
N TRP A 353 -15.54 -1.43 -9.96
CA TRP A 353 -15.64 -1.77 -11.37
C TRP A 353 -15.13 -0.63 -12.27
N VAL A 354 -15.53 0.62 -12.02
CA VAL A 354 -15.05 1.81 -12.77
C VAL A 354 -13.54 1.96 -12.65
N LEU A 355 -12.99 1.72 -11.45
CA LEU A 355 -11.55 1.72 -11.22
C LEU A 355 -10.87 0.65 -12.07
N GLY A 356 -11.43 -0.56 -12.12
CA GLY A 356 -10.91 -1.65 -12.94
C GLY A 356 -10.90 -1.32 -14.43
N GLU A 357 -11.95 -0.67 -14.95
CA GLU A 357 -11.98 -0.22 -16.35
C GLU A 357 -10.93 0.86 -16.63
N ALA A 358 -10.75 1.82 -15.72
CA ALA A 358 -9.72 2.85 -15.88
C ALA A 358 -8.30 2.25 -15.94
N ILE A 359 -8.00 1.22 -15.13
CA ILE A 359 -6.73 0.47 -15.18
C ILE A 359 -6.60 -0.23 -16.54
N ARG A 360 -7.65 -0.93 -16.97
CA ARG A 360 -7.65 -1.71 -18.24
C ARG A 360 -7.38 -0.82 -19.44
N GLU A 361 -8.10 0.30 -19.54
CA GLU A 361 -7.94 1.28 -20.60
C GLU A 361 -6.53 1.86 -20.62
N PHE A 362 -6.01 2.27 -19.47
CA PHE A 362 -4.66 2.82 -19.36
C PHE A 362 -3.58 1.84 -19.82
N LEU A 363 -3.66 0.57 -19.39
CA LEU A 363 -2.71 -0.45 -19.80
C LEU A 363 -2.84 -0.82 -21.29
N GLN A 364 -4.06 -0.76 -21.86
CA GLN A 364 -4.26 -0.95 -23.30
C GLN A 364 -3.64 0.17 -24.12
N GLU A 365 -3.83 1.44 -23.71
CA GLU A 365 -3.21 2.60 -24.34
C GLU A 365 -1.66 2.50 -24.29
N LEU A 366 -1.11 2.13 -23.12
CA LEU A 366 0.32 1.95 -22.94
C LEU A 366 0.90 0.90 -23.89
N ASN A 367 0.23 -0.26 -23.98
CA ASN A 367 0.65 -1.34 -24.86
C ASN A 367 0.53 -0.97 -26.35
N ALA A 368 -0.48 -0.18 -26.74
CA ALA A 368 -0.64 0.32 -28.12
C ALA A 368 0.51 1.28 -28.48
N GLN A 369 0.88 2.19 -27.60
CA GLN A 369 2.01 3.12 -27.79
C GLN A 369 3.35 2.38 -27.93
N ARG A 370 3.60 1.37 -27.08
CA ARG A 370 4.81 0.54 -27.15
C ARG A 370 4.90 -0.21 -28.49
N ARG A 371 3.78 -0.74 -29.00
CA ARG A 371 3.74 -1.39 -30.32
C ARG A 371 4.01 -0.45 -31.47
N ALA A 372 3.54 0.80 -31.38
CA ALA A 372 3.78 1.81 -32.40
C ALA A 372 5.22 2.36 -32.39
N ALA A 373 5.94 2.25 -31.26
CA ALA A 373 7.33 2.70 -31.12
C ALA A 373 8.36 1.63 -31.53
N ARG A 374 7.94 0.37 -31.70
CA ARG A 374 8.76 -0.76 -32.21
C ARG A 374 8.64 -0.89 -33.71
#